data_be5364221fec5cde11e54703850b3887
#
_entry.id   be5364221fec5cde11e54703850b3887
#
_cell.length_a   1.000
_cell.length_b   1.000
_cell.length_c   1.000
_cell.angle_alpha   90.00
_cell.angle_beta   90.00
_cell.angle_gamma   90.00
#
_symmetry.space_group_name_H-M   'P 1'
#
loop_
_entity.id
_entity.type
_entity.pdbx_description
1 polymer ?
#
loop_
_entity_poly.entity_id
_entity_poly.type
_entity_poly.pdbx_seq_one_letter_code
_entity_poly.pdbx_strand_id
1 'polypeptide(L)'
;MKLSDELPLDHRLATVYRIGAGLCGVILLAFGILGFTNQLGFFDTNGSQVAGLSTNGLLSLISVVVGLVLMTGAVIGGNVASTVNMTVGTLFLLSGFVHIFILDKGANILDFGMSNVIFSFVMGLLILTFGMYGRVTGGLPHDNPYWRRRHPEQAAREDAARRRGAAADGPPRLTGGAGPRPATRSTGPRLPGA
;
A
#
# COMPACT_ATOMS: atom_id res chain seq x y z
N MET A 1 -4.68 12.38 25.62
CA MET A 1 -5.95 11.87 25.08
C MET A 1 -5.62 10.49 24.47
N LYS A 2 -5.91 9.38 25.19
CA LYS A 2 -5.73 8.04 24.64
C LYS A 2 -6.87 7.84 23.64
N LEU A 3 -6.58 7.99 22.37
CA LEU A 3 -7.48 7.59 21.31
C LEU A 3 -7.66 6.07 21.47
N SER A 4 -8.88 5.69 21.73
CA SER A 4 -9.36 4.37 22.10
C SER A 4 -8.57 3.25 21.43
N ASP A 5 -7.87 2.50 22.29
CA ASP A 5 -7.17 1.24 21.97
C ASP A 5 -8.11 0.13 21.47
N GLU A 6 -9.37 0.45 21.19
CA GLU A 6 -10.46 -0.50 20.97
C GLU A 6 -10.91 -0.65 19.53
N LEU A 7 -10.37 0.14 18.58
CA LEU A 7 -10.71 -0.05 17.17
C LEU A 7 -9.97 -1.27 16.61
N PRO A 8 -10.70 -2.30 16.22
CA PRO A 8 -10.10 -3.48 15.62
C PRO A 8 -9.51 -3.12 14.25
N LEU A 9 -8.17 -2.98 14.18
CA LEU A 9 -7.42 -2.64 12.98
C LEU A 9 -7.38 -3.77 11.95
N ASP A 10 -7.86 -4.95 12.31
CA ASP A 10 -7.92 -6.14 11.45
C ASP A 10 -9.39 -6.43 11.09
N HIS A 11 -10.07 -5.42 10.51
CA HIS A 11 -11.52 -5.50 10.36
C HIS A 11 -11.93 -5.93 8.95
N ARG A 12 -13.13 -6.52 8.86
CA ARG A 12 -13.91 -6.72 7.63
C ARG A 12 -13.90 -5.49 6.71
N LEU A 13 -13.67 -4.29 7.27
CA LEU A 13 -13.53 -3.04 6.55
C LEU A 13 -12.35 -3.03 5.55
N ALA A 14 -11.21 -3.67 5.85
CA ALA A 14 -10.10 -3.78 4.90
C ALA A 14 -10.55 -4.50 3.61
N THR A 15 -11.36 -5.55 3.78
CA THR A 15 -11.94 -6.28 2.65
C THR A 15 -12.95 -5.41 1.90
N VAL A 16 -13.79 -4.64 2.60
CA VAL A 16 -14.76 -3.71 1.99
C VAL A 16 -14.05 -2.67 1.14
N TYR A 17 -12.99 -2.03 1.65
CA TYR A 17 -12.21 -1.03 0.90
C TYR A 17 -11.52 -1.63 -0.32
N ARG A 18 -11.00 -2.84 -0.19
CA ARG A 18 -10.38 -3.58 -1.29
C ARG A 18 -11.39 -3.93 -2.38
N ILE A 19 -12.56 -4.45 -2.00
CA ILE A 19 -13.65 -4.78 -2.93
C ILE A 19 -14.17 -3.50 -3.57
N GLY A 20 -14.40 -2.43 -2.79
CA GLY A 20 -14.86 -1.14 -3.30
C GLY A 20 -13.94 -0.56 -4.37
N ALA A 21 -12.62 -0.58 -4.14
CA ALA A 21 -11.65 -0.16 -5.15
C ALA A 21 -11.65 -1.07 -6.39
N GLY A 22 -11.79 -2.38 -6.20
CA GLY A 22 -11.95 -3.34 -7.30
C GLY A 22 -13.20 -3.07 -8.14
N LEU A 23 -14.33 -2.76 -7.51
CA LEU A 23 -15.57 -2.37 -8.20
C LEU A 23 -15.40 -1.09 -9.00
N CYS A 24 -14.71 -0.07 -8.47
CA CYS A 24 -14.34 1.11 -9.23
C CYS A 24 -13.51 0.73 -10.48
N GLY A 25 -12.58 -0.20 -10.33
CA GLY A 25 -11.81 -0.75 -11.46
C GLY A 25 -12.70 -1.42 -12.51
N VAL A 26 -13.68 -2.21 -12.10
CA VAL A 26 -14.64 -2.86 -13.02
C VAL A 26 -15.47 -1.81 -13.77
N ILE A 27 -15.94 -0.76 -13.09
CA ILE A 27 -16.71 0.33 -13.72
C ILE A 27 -15.87 1.02 -14.80
N LEU A 28 -14.62 1.36 -14.50
CA LEU A 28 -13.71 2.00 -15.46
C LEU A 28 -13.38 1.07 -16.63
N LEU A 29 -13.17 -0.21 -16.37
CA LEU A 29 -12.91 -1.21 -17.40
C LEU A 29 -14.12 -1.33 -18.33
N ALA A 30 -15.33 -1.44 -17.79
CA ALA A 30 -16.55 -1.51 -18.57
C ALA A 30 -16.75 -0.25 -19.43
N PHE A 31 -16.53 0.93 -18.84
CA PHE A 31 -16.59 2.19 -19.58
C PHE A 31 -15.59 2.23 -20.74
N GLY A 32 -14.34 1.83 -20.49
CA GLY A 32 -13.31 1.80 -21.53
C GLY A 32 -13.61 0.80 -22.65
N ILE A 33 -14.09 -0.40 -22.33
CA ILE A 33 -14.49 -1.41 -23.33
C ILE A 33 -15.69 -0.90 -24.15
N LEU A 34 -16.70 -0.34 -23.51
CA LEU A 34 -17.86 0.23 -24.19
C LEU A 34 -17.45 1.39 -25.13
N GLY A 35 -16.48 2.21 -24.72
CA GLY A 35 -15.93 3.25 -25.57
C GLY A 35 -15.28 2.70 -26.84
N PHE A 36 -14.54 1.59 -26.76
CA PHE A 36 -13.96 0.95 -27.95
C PHE A 36 -15.01 0.30 -28.85
N THR A 37 -16.06 -0.31 -28.29
CA THR A 37 -17.10 -0.95 -29.08
C THR A 37 -17.93 0.03 -29.89
N ASN A 38 -18.00 1.29 -29.46
CA ASN A 38 -18.69 2.36 -30.21
C ASN A 38 -17.89 2.94 -31.36
N GLN A 39 -16.75 2.33 -31.74
CA GLN A 39 -15.91 2.71 -32.88
C GLN A 39 -15.49 4.20 -32.86
N LEU A 40 -15.18 4.72 -31.68
CA LEU A 40 -14.80 6.11 -31.51
C LEU A 40 -13.41 6.37 -32.09
N GLY A 41 -13.24 7.46 -32.81
CA GLY A 41 -11.91 7.94 -33.26
C GLY A 41 -11.00 8.14 -32.05
N PHE A 42 -9.70 7.84 -32.21
CA PHE A 42 -8.75 7.84 -31.09
C PHE A 42 -8.62 9.25 -30.45
N PHE A 43 -8.66 10.30 -31.27
CA PHE A 43 -8.63 11.70 -30.86
C PHE A 43 -9.89 12.45 -31.32
N ASP A 44 -11.00 11.75 -31.46
CA ASP A 44 -12.25 12.37 -31.84
C ASP A 44 -12.82 13.18 -30.69
N THR A 45 -13.16 14.43 -30.94
CA THR A 45 -13.79 15.36 -29.98
C THR A 45 -15.19 15.78 -30.43
N ASN A 46 -15.86 14.92 -31.21
CA ASN A 46 -17.19 15.22 -31.77
C ASN A 46 -18.35 14.95 -30.78
N GLY A 47 -18.07 14.86 -29.49
CA GLY A 47 -19.09 14.72 -28.46
C GLY A 47 -19.73 13.33 -28.34
N SER A 48 -19.00 12.29 -28.75
CA SER A 48 -19.44 10.91 -28.56
C SER A 48 -19.60 10.57 -27.06
N GLN A 49 -20.68 9.88 -26.72
CA GLN A 49 -21.01 9.60 -25.33
C GLN A 49 -21.23 8.11 -25.08
N VAL A 50 -20.73 7.64 -23.93
CA VAL A 50 -21.03 6.32 -23.35
C VAL A 50 -21.55 6.53 -21.94
N ALA A 51 -22.74 6.04 -21.67
CA ALA A 51 -23.43 6.17 -20.37
C ALA A 51 -23.54 7.63 -19.86
N GLY A 52 -23.65 8.61 -20.76
CA GLY A 52 -23.75 10.05 -20.42
C GLY A 52 -22.41 10.72 -20.15
N LEU A 53 -21.30 10.02 -20.32
CA LEU A 53 -19.95 10.56 -20.24
C LEU A 53 -19.39 10.73 -21.66
N SER A 54 -18.80 11.87 -21.95
CA SER A 54 -18.07 12.07 -23.20
C SER A 54 -16.86 11.12 -23.22
N THR A 55 -16.55 10.59 -24.39
CA THR A 55 -15.43 9.65 -24.53
C THR A 55 -14.85 9.67 -25.94
N ASN A 56 -13.56 9.34 -26.02
CA ASN A 56 -12.86 9.05 -27.27
C ASN A 56 -11.98 7.80 -27.08
N GLY A 57 -11.30 7.36 -28.13
CA GLY A 57 -10.44 6.18 -28.07
C GLY A 57 -9.32 6.30 -27.04
N LEU A 58 -8.74 7.49 -26.87
CA LEU A 58 -7.68 7.71 -25.88
C LEU A 58 -8.21 7.60 -24.44
N LEU A 59 -9.35 8.24 -24.15
CA LEU A 59 -9.98 8.14 -22.82
C LEU A 59 -10.42 6.72 -22.51
N SER A 60 -10.95 6.00 -23.51
CA SER A 60 -11.30 4.59 -23.39
C SER A 60 -10.09 3.72 -23.05
N LEU A 61 -8.93 3.95 -23.72
CA LEU A 61 -7.69 3.24 -23.41
C LEU A 61 -7.21 3.50 -21.98
N ILE A 62 -7.18 4.76 -21.57
CA ILE A 62 -6.81 5.14 -20.20
C ILE A 62 -7.73 4.47 -19.19
N SER A 63 -9.03 4.45 -19.45
CA SER A 63 -10.02 3.83 -18.55
C SER A 63 -9.80 2.32 -18.41
N VAL A 64 -9.48 1.61 -19.51
CA VAL A 64 -9.13 0.18 -19.46
C VAL A 64 -7.87 -0.04 -18.63
N VAL A 65 -6.80 0.71 -18.91
CA VAL A 65 -5.52 0.56 -18.20
C VAL A 65 -5.70 0.83 -16.70
N VAL A 66 -6.35 1.92 -16.34
CA VAL A 66 -6.58 2.28 -14.93
C VAL A 66 -7.51 1.27 -14.25
N GLY A 67 -8.54 0.80 -14.94
CA GLY A 67 -9.42 -0.26 -14.45
C GLY A 67 -8.66 -1.53 -14.10
N LEU A 68 -7.77 -1.99 -15.01
CA LEU A 68 -6.92 -3.17 -14.79
C LEU A 68 -5.93 -2.95 -13.62
N VAL A 69 -5.34 -1.77 -13.50
CA VAL A 69 -4.42 -1.42 -12.41
C VAL A 69 -5.13 -1.49 -11.06
N LEU A 70 -6.35 -0.92 -10.94
CA LEU A 70 -7.15 -0.99 -9.72
C LEU A 70 -7.55 -2.42 -9.36
N MET A 71 -7.99 -3.20 -10.35
CA MET A 71 -8.35 -4.60 -10.14
C MET A 71 -7.14 -5.43 -9.69
N THR A 72 -6.00 -5.26 -10.34
CA THR A 72 -4.75 -5.93 -9.95
C THR A 72 -4.34 -5.52 -8.53
N GLY A 73 -4.40 -4.25 -8.20
CA GLY A 73 -4.17 -3.75 -6.85
C GLY A 73 -5.11 -4.39 -5.83
N ALA A 74 -6.41 -4.51 -6.16
CA ALA A 74 -7.40 -5.14 -5.29
C ALA A 74 -7.12 -6.65 -5.09
N VAL A 75 -6.59 -7.35 -6.10
CA VAL A 75 -6.20 -8.78 -5.99
C VAL A 75 -4.98 -8.94 -5.09
N ILE A 76 -3.94 -8.15 -5.30
CA ILE A 76 -2.70 -8.17 -4.49
C ILE A 76 -3.01 -7.79 -3.03
N GLY A 77 -3.80 -6.75 -2.82
CA GLY A 77 -4.19 -6.28 -1.48
C GLY A 77 -3.07 -5.54 -0.72
N GLY A 78 -3.27 -5.38 0.58
CA GLY A 78 -2.28 -4.80 1.49
C GLY A 78 -1.84 -3.37 1.12
N ASN A 79 -0.56 -3.07 1.35
CA ASN A 79 0.00 -1.76 1.07
C ASN A 79 0.04 -1.41 -0.42
N VAL A 80 0.13 -2.41 -1.31
CA VAL A 80 0.12 -2.21 -2.76
C VAL A 80 -1.22 -1.64 -3.20
N ALA A 81 -2.32 -2.29 -2.81
CA ALA A 81 -3.67 -1.80 -3.11
C ALA A 81 -3.88 -0.37 -2.62
N SER A 82 -3.48 -0.09 -1.38
CA SER A 82 -3.59 1.24 -0.79
C SER A 82 -2.80 2.29 -1.58
N THR A 83 -1.55 2.00 -1.94
CA THR A 83 -0.69 2.93 -2.69
C THR A 83 -1.26 3.17 -4.09
N VAL A 84 -1.67 2.12 -4.79
CA VAL A 84 -2.32 2.22 -6.11
C VAL A 84 -3.57 3.08 -6.02
N ASN A 85 -4.46 2.80 -5.07
CA ASN A 85 -5.70 3.54 -4.91
C ASN A 85 -5.45 5.02 -4.57
N MET A 86 -4.50 5.32 -3.68
CA MET A 86 -4.14 6.71 -3.36
C MET A 86 -3.61 7.45 -4.59
N THR A 87 -2.72 6.82 -5.35
CA THR A 87 -2.17 7.42 -6.56
C THR A 87 -3.24 7.66 -7.61
N VAL A 88 -4.04 6.64 -7.93
CA VAL A 88 -5.10 6.74 -8.93
C VAL A 88 -6.16 7.75 -8.50
N GLY A 89 -6.62 7.70 -7.25
CA GLY A 89 -7.60 8.66 -6.73
C GLY A 89 -7.11 10.10 -6.81
N THR A 90 -5.85 10.35 -6.47
CA THR A 90 -5.23 11.68 -6.61
C THR A 90 -5.16 12.13 -8.07
N LEU A 91 -4.79 11.23 -8.99
CA LEU A 91 -4.74 11.55 -10.43
C LEU A 91 -6.13 11.89 -10.98
N PHE A 92 -7.18 11.20 -10.54
CA PHE A 92 -8.55 11.53 -10.92
C PHE A 92 -8.96 12.92 -10.44
N LEU A 93 -8.66 13.27 -9.19
CA LEU A 93 -8.95 14.60 -8.65
C LEU A 93 -8.20 15.68 -9.44
N LEU A 94 -6.90 15.49 -9.67
CA LEU A 94 -6.09 16.42 -10.45
C LEU A 94 -6.61 16.55 -11.88
N SER A 95 -6.97 15.44 -12.51
CA SER A 95 -7.58 15.43 -13.85
C SER A 95 -8.87 16.26 -13.88
N GLY A 96 -9.76 16.05 -12.89
CA GLY A 96 -10.98 16.85 -12.75
C GLY A 96 -10.68 18.35 -12.65
N PHE A 97 -9.73 18.74 -11.80
CA PHE A 97 -9.33 20.15 -11.66
C PHE A 97 -8.76 20.73 -12.95
N VAL A 98 -7.86 20.03 -13.61
CA VAL A 98 -7.25 20.50 -14.87
C VAL A 98 -8.32 20.68 -15.94
N HIS A 99 -9.22 19.69 -16.08
CA HIS A 99 -10.22 19.72 -17.14
C HIS A 99 -11.31 20.80 -16.95
N ILE A 100 -11.58 21.25 -15.72
CA ILE A 100 -12.44 22.45 -15.52
C ILE A 100 -11.90 23.66 -16.29
N PHE A 101 -10.59 23.82 -16.37
CA PHE A 101 -9.98 24.99 -17.03
C PHE A 101 -9.82 24.84 -18.54
N ILE A 102 -9.93 23.63 -19.09
CA ILE A 102 -9.65 23.34 -20.49
C ILE A 102 -10.84 22.75 -21.25
N LEU A 103 -12.03 22.64 -20.61
CA LEU A 103 -13.25 22.05 -21.20
C LEU A 103 -13.53 22.54 -22.61
N ASP A 104 -13.52 23.87 -22.80
CA ASP A 104 -13.87 24.53 -24.06
C ASP A 104 -12.63 24.94 -24.87
N LYS A 105 -11.48 24.32 -24.62
CA LYS A 105 -10.23 24.67 -25.29
C LYS A 105 -9.71 23.52 -26.14
N GLY A 106 -8.97 23.85 -27.21
CA GLY A 106 -8.33 22.84 -28.07
C GLY A 106 -7.33 21.92 -27.32
N ALA A 107 -6.98 22.22 -26.07
CA ALA A 107 -6.18 21.36 -25.22
C ALA A 107 -6.96 20.19 -24.61
N ASN A 108 -8.29 20.15 -24.75
CA ASN A 108 -9.15 19.06 -24.25
C ASN A 108 -9.11 17.85 -25.20
N ILE A 109 -7.96 17.21 -25.31
CA ILE A 109 -7.73 16.05 -26.20
C ILE A 109 -8.46 14.77 -25.76
N LEU A 110 -8.96 14.72 -24.52
CA LEU A 110 -9.70 13.59 -23.98
C LEU A 110 -11.20 13.72 -24.19
N ASP A 111 -11.67 14.78 -24.85
CA ASP A 111 -13.10 15.08 -25.02
C ASP A 111 -13.87 15.09 -23.69
N PHE A 112 -13.28 15.65 -22.64
CA PHE A 112 -13.94 15.76 -21.34
C PHE A 112 -15.11 16.73 -21.43
N GLY A 113 -16.28 16.25 -21.03
CA GLY A 113 -17.43 17.10 -20.73
C GLY A 113 -17.55 17.36 -19.23
N MET A 114 -18.48 18.23 -18.83
CA MET A 114 -18.74 18.50 -17.41
C MET A 114 -19.10 17.23 -16.63
N SER A 115 -19.84 16.29 -17.24
CA SER A 115 -20.16 15.00 -16.65
C SER A 115 -18.90 14.19 -16.28
N ASN A 116 -17.85 14.22 -17.14
CA ASN A 116 -16.58 13.56 -16.88
C ASN A 116 -15.81 14.21 -15.73
N VAL A 117 -15.90 15.54 -15.63
CA VAL A 117 -15.29 16.27 -14.49
C VAL A 117 -15.92 15.85 -13.18
N ILE A 118 -17.25 15.85 -13.11
CA ILE A 118 -18.00 15.40 -11.92
C ILE A 118 -17.67 13.94 -11.61
N PHE A 119 -17.67 13.08 -12.63
CA PHE A 119 -17.31 11.67 -12.48
C PHE A 119 -15.90 11.52 -11.92
N SER A 120 -14.93 12.30 -12.42
CA SER A 120 -13.53 12.27 -11.95
C SER A 120 -13.42 12.67 -10.48
N PHE A 121 -14.18 13.67 -10.01
CA PHE A 121 -14.19 14.03 -8.60
C PHE A 121 -14.82 12.93 -7.73
N VAL A 122 -15.97 12.40 -8.14
CA VAL A 122 -16.65 11.33 -7.38
C VAL A 122 -15.79 10.08 -7.31
N MET A 123 -15.28 9.60 -8.44
CA MET A 123 -14.45 8.42 -8.51
C MET A 123 -13.10 8.64 -7.79
N GLY A 124 -12.49 9.81 -8.01
CA GLY A 124 -11.25 10.18 -7.34
C GLY A 124 -11.37 10.18 -5.83
N LEU A 125 -12.44 10.79 -5.30
CA LEU A 125 -12.68 10.82 -3.85
C LEU A 125 -12.95 9.42 -3.28
N LEU A 126 -13.76 8.60 -3.96
CA LEU A 126 -14.05 7.23 -3.55
C LEU A 126 -12.78 6.37 -3.52
N ILE A 127 -12.01 6.37 -4.61
CA ILE A 127 -10.79 5.56 -4.74
C ILE A 127 -9.75 6.02 -3.73
N LEU A 128 -9.57 7.35 -3.57
CA LEU A 128 -8.65 7.92 -2.59
C LEU A 128 -9.03 7.51 -1.16
N THR A 129 -10.32 7.59 -0.83
CA THR A 129 -10.84 7.17 0.48
C THR A 129 -10.53 5.69 0.73
N PHE A 130 -10.81 4.81 -0.24
CA PHE A 130 -10.47 3.39 -0.12
C PHE A 130 -8.97 3.15 0.03
N GLY A 131 -8.13 3.96 -0.62
CA GLY A 131 -6.68 3.91 -0.48
C GLY A 131 -6.22 4.31 0.91
N MET A 132 -6.69 5.42 1.43
CA MET A 132 -6.31 5.93 2.75
C MET A 132 -6.73 4.98 3.88
N TYR A 133 -7.98 4.56 3.89
CA TYR A 133 -8.50 3.66 4.93
C TYR A 133 -7.95 2.24 4.77
N GLY A 134 -7.70 1.77 3.56
CA GLY A 134 -7.06 0.49 3.31
C GLY A 134 -5.65 0.39 3.89
N ARG A 135 -4.91 1.50 3.95
CA ARG A 135 -3.56 1.55 4.53
C ARG A 135 -3.57 1.46 6.06
N VAL A 136 -4.56 2.06 6.70
CA VAL A 136 -4.70 2.03 8.17
C VAL A 136 -5.06 0.62 8.64
N THR A 137 -5.75 -0.16 7.82
CA THR A 137 -6.15 -1.54 8.11
C THR A 137 -5.20 -2.61 7.57
N GLY A 138 -4.19 -2.22 6.77
CA GLY A 138 -3.18 -3.13 6.21
C GLY A 138 -2.25 -3.67 7.28
N GLY A 139 -2.00 -4.97 7.25
CA GLY A 139 -1.29 -5.79 8.21
C GLY A 139 -0.26 -5.07 9.07
N LEU A 140 -0.54 -5.02 10.37
CA LEU A 140 0.42 -4.53 11.35
C LEU A 140 1.63 -5.47 11.42
N PRO A 141 2.85 -4.96 11.61
CA PRO A 141 4.01 -5.79 11.90
C PRO A 141 3.75 -6.69 13.11
N HIS A 142 4.27 -7.90 13.09
CA HIS A 142 4.03 -8.91 14.15
C HIS A 142 4.60 -8.51 15.53
N ASP A 143 5.50 -7.55 15.59
CA ASP A 143 6.01 -6.95 16.82
C ASP A 143 5.10 -5.87 17.40
N ASN A 144 4.10 -5.42 16.64
CA ASN A 144 3.16 -4.41 17.08
C ASN A 144 2.29 -4.93 18.23
N PRO A 145 2.17 -4.19 19.36
CA PRO A 145 1.38 -4.61 20.51
C PRO A 145 -0.08 -4.91 20.18
N TYR A 146 -0.66 -4.20 19.22
CA TYR A 146 -2.05 -4.44 18.80
C TYR A 146 -2.20 -5.73 18.01
N TRP A 147 -1.27 -6.03 17.12
CA TRP A 147 -1.25 -7.29 16.39
C TRP A 147 -1.14 -8.46 17.38
N ARG A 148 -0.21 -8.38 18.32
CA ARG A 148 0.05 -9.40 19.34
C ARG A 148 -1.15 -9.68 20.25
N ARG A 149 -1.89 -8.63 20.63
CA ARG A 149 -3.11 -8.79 21.43
C ARG A 149 -4.20 -9.58 20.70
N ARG A 150 -4.26 -9.49 19.38
CA ARG A 150 -5.29 -10.15 18.57
C ARG A 150 -4.92 -11.53 18.10
N HIS A 151 -3.63 -11.79 18.01
CA HIS A 151 -3.08 -13.06 17.59
C HIS A 151 -2.23 -13.66 18.70
N PRO A 152 -2.80 -13.89 19.92
CA PRO A 152 -2.02 -14.29 21.08
C PRO A 152 -1.33 -15.63 20.88
N GLU A 153 -1.97 -16.57 20.16
CA GLU A 153 -1.37 -17.87 19.88
C GLU A 153 -0.19 -17.77 18.89
N GLN A 154 -0.31 -16.93 17.87
CA GLN A 154 0.77 -16.72 16.89
C GLN A 154 1.94 -15.97 17.55
N ALA A 155 1.64 -14.94 18.33
CA ALA A 155 2.64 -14.21 19.09
C ALA A 155 3.40 -15.14 20.05
N ALA A 156 2.70 -16.04 20.75
CA ALA A 156 3.32 -17.03 21.64
C ALA A 156 4.20 -18.02 20.87
N ARG A 157 3.78 -18.48 19.70
CA ARG A 157 4.58 -19.37 18.82
C ARG A 157 5.86 -18.69 18.34
N GLU A 158 5.77 -17.43 17.91
CA GLU A 158 6.92 -16.64 17.48
C GLU A 158 7.90 -16.39 18.62
N ASP A 159 7.41 -16.07 19.83
CA ASP A 159 8.25 -15.90 20.99
C ASP A 159 8.95 -17.21 21.40
N ALA A 160 8.24 -18.32 21.32
CA ALA A 160 8.84 -19.63 21.55
C ALA A 160 9.92 -19.98 20.52
N ALA A 161 9.67 -19.64 19.24
CA ALA A 161 10.67 -19.84 18.18
C ALA A 161 11.91 -18.95 18.38
N ARG A 162 11.74 -17.68 18.74
CA ARG A 162 12.84 -16.75 19.04
C ARG A 162 13.68 -17.25 20.24
N ARG A 163 13.01 -17.73 21.32
CA ARG A 163 13.70 -18.30 22.49
C ARG A 163 14.50 -19.55 22.14
N ARG A 164 13.97 -20.42 21.26
CA ARG A 164 14.68 -21.62 20.80
C ARG A 164 15.91 -21.25 19.95
N GLY A 165 15.77 -20.27 19.03
CA GLY A 165 16.89 -19.74 18.27
C GLY A 165 17.98 -19.15 19.17
N ALA A 166 17.60 -18.28 20.10
CA ALA A 166 18.54 -17.69 21.06
C ALA A 166 19.22 -18.73 21.97
N ALA A 167 18.54 -19.84 22.29
CA ALA A 167 19.11 -20.94 23.05
C ALA A 167 20.07 -21.81 22.22
N ALA A 168 19.81 -21.91 20.91
CA ALA A 168 20.67 -22.62 19.96
C ALA A 168 21.95 -21.82 19.63
N ASP A 169 21.83 -20.48 19.56
CA ASP A 169 22.95 -19.54 19.41
C ASP A 169 23.60 -19.15 20.74
N GLY A 170 23.52 -20.01 21.75
CA GLY A 170 24.04 -19.78 23.10
C GLY A 170 25.41 -19.11 23.12
N PRO A 171 25.78 -18.39 24.20
CA PRO A 171 27.02 -17.61 24.23
C PRO A 171 28.20 -18.47 23.74
N PRO A 172 29.11 -17.89 22.91
CA PRO A 172 30.25 -18.65 22.40
C PRO A 172 30.93 -19.29 23.60
N ARG A 173 30.97 -20.63 23.63
CA ARG A 173 31.80 -21.34 24.61
C ARG A 173 33.19 -20.78 24.44
N LEU A 174 33.66 -20.03 25.42
CA LEU A 174 35.06 -19.67 25.53
C LEU A 174 35.83 -20.98 25.75
N THR A 175 36.02 -21.75 24.67
CA THR A 175 36.97 -22.86 24.63
C THR A 175 38.35 -22.26 24.60
N GLY A 176 38.94 -22.12 25.71
CA GLY A 176 40.28 -21.59 25.85
C GLY A 176 40.60 -21.17 27.27
N GLY A 177 40.23 -22.01 28.21
CA GLY A 177 40.81 -21.89 29.53
C GLY A 177 42.30 -22.17 29.47
N ALA A 178 43.12 -21.13 29.28
CA ALA A 178 44.45 -21.18 29.83
C ALA A 178 44.28 -21.23 31.35
N GLY A 179 44.53 -22.40 31.94
CA GLY A 179 44.61 -22.58 33.36
C GLY A 179 45.55 -21.54 34.00
N PRO A 180 45.34 -21.22 35.27
CA PRO A 180 46.16 -20.23 35.95
C PRO A 180 47.63 -20.66 35.86
N ARG A 181 48.49 -19.89 35.20
CA ARG A 181 49.93 -20.06 35.22
C ARG A 181 50.37 -19.97 36.67
N PRO A 182 51.14 -20.98 37.21
CA PRO A 182 51.68 -20.87 38.54
C PRO A 182 52.62 -19.64 38.58
N ALA A 183 52.39 -18.81 39.60
CA ALA A 183 53.18 -17.62 39.83
C ALA A 183 54.67 -18.02 39.96
N THR A 184 55.48 -17.61 39.03
CA THR A 184 56.94 -17.69 39.16
C THR A 184 57.33 -16.76 40.30
N ARG A 185 57.83 -17.38 41.36
CA ARG A 185 58.41 -16.76 42.54
C ARG A 185 59.61 -15.91 42.09
N SER A 186 59.41 -14.63 42.02
CA SER A 186 60.50 -13.66 41.81
C SER A 186 61.37 -13.68 43.05
N THR A 187 62.54 -14.31 42.95
CA THR A 187 63.64 -14.14 43.90
C THR A 187 64.24 -12.74 43.70
N GLY A 188 63.88 -11.83 44.59
CA GLY A 188 64.47 -10.48 44.63
C GLY A 188 66.02 -10.55 44.85
N PRO A 189 66.76 -9.57 44.34
CA PRO A 189 68.22 -9.52 44.49
C PRO A 189 68.57 -9.23 45.94
N ARG A 190 69.48 -10.03 46.51
CA ARG A 190 70.14 -9.75 47.79
C ARG A 190 71.08 -8.55 47.59
N LEU A 191 70.88 -7.55 48.39
CA LEU A 191 71.89 -6.48 48.54
C LEU A 191 73.10 -7.01 49.35
N PRO A 192 74.33 -6.68 48.93
CA PRO A 192 75.52 -7.02 49.71
C PRO A 192 75.63 -6.06 50.89
N GLY A 193 75.94 -6.64 52.03
CA GLY A 193 76.18 -5.90 53.26
C GLY A 193 77.59 -5.24 53.34
N ALA A 194 77.61 -4.19 54.07
CA ALA A 194 78.73 -3.73 54.83
C ALA A 194 78.30 -3.40 56.20
#